data_01353c0a9572b55c40d27ebff446e1de
#
_entry.id   01353c0a9572b55c40d27ebff446e1de
#
_cell.length_a   1.000
_cell.length_b   1.000
_cell.length_c   1.000
_cell.angle_alpha   90.00
_cell.angle_beta   90.00
_cell.angle_gamma   90.00
#
_symmetry.space_group_name_H-M   'P 1'
#
loop_
_entity.id
_entity.type
_entity.pdbx_description
1 polymer ?
#
loop_
_entity_poly.entity_id
_entity_poly.type
_entity_poly.pdbx_seq_one_letter_code
_entity_poly.pdbx_strand_id
1 'polypeptide(L)'
;MCIDVAMNITFMNPIAEKMSGWRQEDALGAPLLTVLRITSGDKGPLLEDIYRADRSRSDMEQEIVLHCHNGGSYDIHYSITPLSTLDGDKIGSVLVIQDVTESRKMLRQLSYSATHDALTHLANRASFEKQLQQRLQTIQESPQHHALVFIDLDRFKAVNDSAGHAAGDALLRELASLMLSMLRSGDLLARLGGDEFGLLLPDCNSDSARFIVTRLINAVNEYHFXVGRTPASDRRQRRDHNDK
;
A
#
# COMPACT_ATOMS: atom_id res chain seq x y z
N MET A 1 -19.08 5.86 -22.52
CA MET A 1 -19.83 7.09 -22.25
C MET A 1 -19.53 8.09 -23.37
N CYS A 2 -20.55 8.83 -23.85
CA CYS A 2 -20.36 9.90 -24.84
C CYS A 2 -20.80 11.23 -24.24
N ILE A 3 -20.13 12.28 -24.66
CA ILE A 3 -20.44 13.67 -24.24
C ILE A 3 -20.52 14.57 -25.47
N ASP A 4 -21.30 15.61 -25.38
CA ASP A 4 -21.39 16.65 -26.40
C ASP A 4 -20.25 17.69 -26.25
N VAL A 5 -20.25 18.70 -27.13
CA VAL A 5 -19.23 19.77 -27.10
C VAL A 5 -19.34 20.65 -25.85
N ALA A 6 -20.49 20.66 -25.17
CA ALA A 6 -20.69 21.39 -23.91
C ALA A 6 -20.38 20.54 -22.67
N MET A 7 -19.83 19.33 -22.86
CA MET A 7 -19.50 18.37 -21.80
C MET A 7 -20.73 17.76 -21.09
N ASN A 8 -21.88 17.75 -21.73
CA ASN A 8 -23.05 17.05 -21.19
C ASN A 8 -23.09 15.62 -21.70
N ILE A 9 -23.56 14.70 -20.88
CA ILE A 9 -23.65 13.27 -21.20
C ILE A 9 -24.74 13.04 -22.24
N THR A 10 -24.39 12.38 -23.33
CA THR A 10 -25.33 12.01 -24.41
C THR A 10 -25.60 10.50 -24.45
N PHE A 11 -24.70 9.70 -23.84
CA PHE A 11 -24.87 8.24 -23.79
C PHE A 11 -24.04 7.63 -22.69
N MET A 12 -24.62 6.66 -21.97
CA MET A 12 -23.91 5.79 -21.02
C MET A 12 -24.25 4.32 -21.33
N ASN A 13 -23.26 3.46 -21.28
CA ASN A 13 -23.51 2.01 -21.31
C ASN A 13 -23.74 1.48 -19.88
N PRO A 14 -24.28 0.26 -19.72
CA PRO A 14 -24.56 -0.29 -18.37
C PRO A 14 -23.35 -0.38 -17.46
N ILE A 15 -22.14 -0.54 -18.00
CA ILE A 15 -20.91 -0.56 -17.19
C ILE A 15 -20.63 0.84 -16.62
N ALA A 16 -20.82 1.88 -17.42
CA ALA A 16 -20.66 3.27 -16.96
C ALA A 16 -21.68 3.62 -15.87
N GLU A 17 -22.93 3.14 -16.00
CA GLU A 17 -23.97 3.27 -14.97
C GLU A 17 -23.52 2.63 -13.65
N LYS A 18 -23.05 1.39 -13.73
CA LYS A 18 -22.55 0.63 -12.56
C LYS A 18 -21.38 1.36 -11.87
N MET A 19 -20.42 1.83 -12.67
CA MET A 19 -19.19 2.46 -12.14
C MET A 19 -19.45 3.86 -11.60
N SER A 20 -20.33 4.64 -12.22
CA SER A 20 -20.67 6.00 -11.73
C SER A 20 -21.68 5.99 -10.59
N GLY A 21 -22.54 4.97 -10.55
CA GLY A 21 -23.68 4.90 -9.65
C GLY A 21 -24.87 5.73 -10.12
N TRP A 22 -24.89 6.18 -11.39
CA TRP A 22 -25.97 6.93 -12.00
C TRP A 22 -26.64 6.08 -13.07
N ARG A 23 -27.95 6.15 -13.18
CA ARG A 23 -28.67 5.58 -14.33
C ARG A 23 -28.52 6.48 -15.56
N GLN A 24 -28.47 5.89 -16.73
CA GLN A 24 -28.39 6.67 -17.98
C GLN A 24 -29.52 7.72 -18.07
N GLU A 25 -30.75 7.31 -17.75
CA GLU A 25 -31.93 8.21 -17.82
C GLU A 25 -31.79 9.46 -16.92
N ASP A 26 -31.09 9.35 -15.79
CA ASP A 26 -30.85 10.47 -14.86
C ASP A 26 -29.60 11.29 -15.25
N ALA A 27 -28.67 10.67 -15.94
CA ALA A 27 -27.39 11.28 -16.33
C ALA A 27 -27.46 12.01 -17.68
N LEU A 28 -28.39 11.64 -18.56
CA LEU A 28 -28.53 12.24 -19.89
C LEU A 28 -28.77 13.74 -19.79
N GLY A 29 -27.96 14.53 -20.48
CA GLY A 29 -27.99 16.00 -20.47
C GLY A 29 -27.32 16.64 -19.25
N ALA A 30 -26.91 15.84 -18.25
CA ALA A 30 -26.22 16.37 -17.09
C ALA A 30 -24.73 16.63 -17.43
N PRO A 31 -24.11 17.65 -16.81
CA PRO A 31 -22.68 17.89 -16.97
C PRO A 31 -21.84 16.70 -16.49
N LEU A 32 -20.81 16.35 -17.24
CA LEU A 32 -19.90 15.23 -16.94
C LEU A 32 -19.36 15.27 -15.51
N LEU A 33 -18.95 16.47 -15.05
CA LEU A 33 -18.37 16.68 -13.71
C LEU A 33 -19.37 16.47 -12.56
N THR A 34 -20.66 16.54 -12.85
CA THR A 34 -21.72 16.21 -11.87
C THR A 34 -21.82 14.69 -11.69
N VAL A 35 -21.69 13.95 -12.79
CA VAL A 35 -21.87 12.50 -12.80
C VAL A 35 -20.58 11.75 -12.45
N LEU A 36 -19.43 12.22 -12.92
CA LEU A 36 -18.13 11.60 -12.68
C LEU A 36 -17.27 12.44 -11.75
N ARG A 37 -17.05 11.93 -10.53
CA ARG A 37 -16.14 12.52 -9.55
C ARG A 37 -14.83 11.75 -9.62
N ILE A 38 -13.86 12.30 -10.36
CA ILE A 38 -12.54 11.68 -10.54
C ILE A 38 -11.49 12.53 -9.81
N THR A 39 -10.65 11.88 -9.01
CA THR A 39 -9.54 12.50 -8.28
C THR A 39 -8.22 11.84 -8.63
N SER A 40 -7.12 12.57 -8.49
CA SER A 40 -5.77 12.04 -8.67
C SER A 40 -4.93 12.32 -7.43
N GLY A 41 -4.75 11.30 -6.58
CA GLY A 41 -3.99 11.44 -5.34
C GLY A 41 -4.41 12.66 -4.53
N ASP A 42 -3.45 13.49 -4.15
CA ASP A 42 -3.69 14.73 -3.39
C ASP A 42 -4.08 15.95 -4.27
N LYS A 43 -4.21 15.77 -5.58
CA LYS A 43 -4.38 16.88 -6.53
C LYS A 43 -5.83 17.18 -6.95
N GLY A 44 -6.82 16.87 -6.12
CA GLY A 44 -8.21 17.30 -6.38
C GLY A 44 -8.85 16.79 -7.69
N PRO A 45 -9.93 17.42 -8.16
CA PRO A 45 -10.65 16.94 -9.36
C PRO A 45 -9.87 17.12 -10.66
N LEU A 46 -9.65 16.01 -11.35
CA LEU A 46 -8.77 15.93 -12.52
C LEU A 46 -9.42 16.30 -13.86
N LEU A 47 -10.75 16.22 -13.93
CA LEU A 47 -11.46 16.34 -15.22
C LEU A 47 -11.37 17.73 -15.88
N GLU A 48 -11.21 18.81 -15.10
CA GLU A 48 -11.04 20.15 -15.67
C GLU A 48 -9.72 20.32 -16.41
N ASP A 49 -8.65 19.71 -15.90
CA ASP A 49 -7.33 19.77 -16.55
C ASP A 49 -7.27 18.90 -17.81
N ILE A 50 -8.02 17.81 -17.86
CA ILE A 50 -8.08 16.90 -19.00
C ILE A 50 -8.69 17.57 -20.22
N TYR A 51 -9.71 18.40 -20.01
CA TYR A 51 -10.39 19.06 -21.12
C TYR A 51 -9.56 20.21 -21.73
N ARG A 52 -8.70 20.82 -20.92
CA ARG A 52 -7.81 21.89 -21.37
C ARG A 52 -6.56 21.35 -22.09
N ALA A 53 -6.17 20.13 -21.76
CA ALA A 53 -5.05 19.46 -22.41
C ALA A 53 -5.57 18.66 -23.62
N ASP A 54 -5.26 19.09 -24.81
CA ASP A 54 -5.63 18.45 -26.09
C ASP A 54 -4.91 17.08 -26.27
N ARG A 55 -4.67 16.35 -25.19
CA ARG A 55 -3.93 15.08 -25.23
C ARG A 55 -4.51 14.03 -24.27
N SER A 56 -5.05 12.99 -24.89
CA SER A 56 -5.44 11.74 -24.26
C SER A 56 -4.24 10.96 -23.73
N ARG A 57 -3.77 11.27 -22.50
CA ARG A 57 -2.84 10.37 -21.81
C ARG A 57 -3.10 10.43 -20.32
N SER A 58 -3.76 9.39 -19.81
CA SER A 58 -3.52 9.05 -18.42
C SER A 58 -2.11 8.45 -18.36
N ASP A 59 -1.15 9.14 -17.78
CA ASP A 59 0.12 8.52 -17.43
C ASP A 59 -0.20 7.33 -16.53
N MET A 60 0.28 6.15 -16.90
CA MET A 60 0.00 4.89 -16.19
C MET A 60 0.47 4.96 -14.71
N GLU A 61 1.27 5.96 -14.36
CA GLU A 61 1.81 6.14 -13.01
C GLU A 61 0.89 6.91 -12.06
N GLN A 62 -0.11 7.64 -12.57
CA GLN A 62 -1.00 8.41 -11.68
C GLN A 62 -2.09 7.52 -11.09
N GLU A 63 -2.25 7.61 -9.78
CA GLU A 63 -3.38 6.98 -9.07
C GLU A 63 -4.64 7.82 -9.31
N ILE A 64 -5.52 7.32 -10.17
CA ILE A 64 -6.76 7.97 -10.55
C ILE A 64 -7.91 7.17 -9.98
N VAL A 65 -8.76 7.84 -9.20
CA VAL A 65 -9.90 7.21 -8.50
C VAL A 65 -11.21 7.83 -8.97
N LEU A 66 -12.13 6.99 -9.40
CA LEU A 66 -13.52 7.35 -9.66
C LEU A 66 -14.34 7.08 -8.41
N HIS A 67 -15.02 8.11 -7.90
CA HIS A 67 -15.93 8.00 -6.76
C HIS A 67 -17.36 7.83 -7.26
N CYS A 68 -18.01 6.72 -6.86
CA CYS A 68 -19.38 6.42 -7.24
C CYS A 68 -20.37 7.28 -6.45
N HIS A 69 -21.49 7.61 -7.07
CA HIS A 69 -22.58 8.32 -6.40
C HIS A 69 -23.11 7.59 -5.16
N ASN A 70 -23.09 6.25 -5.18
CA ASN A 70 -23.53 5.39 -4.06
C ASN A 70 -22.50 5.13 -2.98
N GLY A 71 -21.34 5.81 -3.01
CA GLY A 71 -20.30 5.75 -1.97
C GLY A 71 -19.15 4.77 -2.21
N GLY A 72 -19.16 4.02 -3.31
CA GLY A 72 -18.04 3.16 -3.70
C GLY A 72 -16.94 3.94 -4.43
N SER A 73 -15.83 3.26 -4.74
CA SER A 73 -14.77 3.84 -5.57
C SER A 73 -14.06 2.76 -6.40
N TYR A 74 -13.50 3.17 -7.53
CA TYR A 74 -12.71 2.34 -8.43
C TYR A 74 -11.38 3.02 -8.72
N ASP A 75 -10.28 2.29 -8.72
CA ASP A 75 -9.05 2.70 -9.40
C ASP A 75 -9.31 2.59 -10.91
N ILE A 76 -9.07 3.66 -11.66
CA ILE A 76 -9.40 3.67 -13.09
C ILE A 76 -8.24 4.13 -13.97
N HIS A 77 -8.26 3.63 -15.21
CA HIS A 77 -7.66 4.31 -16.37
C HIS A 77 -8.78 4.90 -17.21
N TYR A 78 -8.53 6.05 -17.82
CA TYR A 78 -9.51 6.65 -18.74
C TYR A 78 -8.80 7.19 -19.97
N SER A 79 -9.56 7.31 -21.05
CA SER A 79 -9.14 8.00 -22.27
C SER A 79 -10.32 8.79 -22.84
N ILE A 80 -10.04 9.94 -23.41
CA ILE A 80 -11.03 10.77 -24.10
C ILE A 80 -10.61 10.89 -25.56
N THR A 81 -11.52 10.54 -26.44
CA THR A 81 -11.31 10.61 -27.90
C THR A 81 -12.35 11.56 -28.50
N PRO A 82 -11.94 12.65 -29.18
CA PRO A 82 -12.89 13.56 -29.82
C PRO A 82 -13.62 12.87 -30.96
N LEU A 83 -14.88 13.26 -31.13
CA LEU A 83 -15.72 12.87 -32.25
C LEU A 83 -15.94 14.06 -33.17
N SER A 84 -15.67 13.86 -34.44
CA SER A 84 -15.90 14.89 -35.48
C SER A 84 -16.73 14.35 -36.63
N THR A 85 -17.39 15.25 -37.33
CA THR A 85 -18.08 14.95 -38.60
C THR A 85 -17.05 14.68 -39.70
N LEU A 86 -17.52 14.23 -40.86
CA LEU A 86 -16.68 14.06 -42.06
C LEU A 86 -16.06 15.39 -42.51
N ASP A 87 -16.74 16.50 -42.24
CA ASP A 87 -16.30 17.84 -42.60
C ASP A 87 -15.31 18.43 -41.55
N GLY A 88 -15.04 17.70 -40.46
CA GLY A 88 -14.07 18.08 -39.43
C GLY A 88 -14.66 18.81 -38.24
N ASP A 89 -15.94 19.09 -38.20
CA ASP A 89 -16.59 19.78 -37.07
C ASP A 89 -16.69 18.85 -35.85
N LYS A 90 -16.23 19.35 -34.73
CA LYS A 90 -16.26 18.61 -33.44
C LYS A 90 -17.71 18.51 -32.92
N ILE A 91 -18.20 17.29 -32.71
CA ILE A 91 -19.57 17.02 -32.25
C ILE A 91 -19.62 16.51 -30.80
N GLY A 92 -18.48 16.16 -30.23
CA GLY A 92 -18.41 15.65 -28.87
C GLY A 92 -17.15 14.83 -28.61
N SER A 93 -17.20 13.94 -27.63
CA SER A 93 -16.09 13.02 -27.32
C SER A 93 -16.61 11.71 -26.76
N VAL A 94 -15.83 10.66 -26.95
CA VAL A 94 -16.03 9.36 -26.26
C VAL A 94 -15.06 9.30 -25.07
N LEU A 95 -15.61 9.09 -23.90
CA LEU A 95 -14.86 8.80 -22.68
C LEU A 95 -14.91 7.30 -22.43
N VAL A 96 -13.76 6.65 -22.44
CA VAL A 96 -13.61 5.24 -22.05
C VAL A 96 -13.00 5.20 -20.65
N ILE A 97 -13.64 4.48 -19.74
CA ILE A 97 -13.17 4.27 -18.36
C ILE A 97 -12.98 2.77 -18.17
N GLN A 98 -11.80 2.39 -17.73
CA GLN A 98 -11.44 1.00 -17.43
C GLN A 98 -11.19 0.85 -15.92
N ASP A 99 -11.90 -0.09 -15.30
CA ASP A 99 -11.66 -0.48 -13.92
C ASP A 99 -10.33 -1.26 -13.84
N VAL A 100 -9.37 -0.75 -13.11
CA VAL A 100 -8.07 -1.41 -12.87
C VAL A 100 -7.85 -1.70 -11.39
N THR A 101 -8.89 -1.66 -10.57
CA THR A 101 -8.83 -1.84 -9.11
C THR A 101 -8.14 -3.16 -8.73
N GLU A 102 -8.60 -4.27 -9.29
CA GLU A 102 -8.02 -5.60 -9.00
C GLU A 102 -6.57 -5.71 -9.51
N SER A 103 -6.29 -5.21 -10.71
CA SER A 103 -4.93 -5.24 -11.29
C SER A 103 -3.96 -4.44 -10.44
N ARG A 104 -4.33 -3.24 -10.02
CA ARG A 104 -3.51 -2.41 -9.15
C ARG A 104 -3.31 -3.04 -7.77
N LYS A 105 -4.35 -3.60 -7.20
CA LYS A 105 -4.28 -4.33 -5.92
C LYS A 105 -3.28 -5.48 -6.00
N MET A 106 -3.35 -6.28 -7.06
CA MET A 106 -2.40 -7.39 -7.29
C MET A 106 -0.96 -6.88 -7.46
N LEU A 107 -0.77 -5.80 -8.23
CA LEU A 107 0.56 -5.20 -8.41
C LEU A 107 1.13 -4.66 -7.08
N ARG A 108 0.31 -3.99 -6.27
CA ARG A 108 0.72 -3.53 -4.93
C ARG A 108 1.12 -4.71 -4.04
N GLN A 109 0.35 -5.80 -4.05
CA GLN A 109 0.64 -7.02 -3.29
C GLN A 109 1.94 -7.68 -3.77
N LEU A 110 2.14 -7.79 -5.09
CA LEU A 110 3.38 -8.33 -5.67
C LEU A 110 4.59 -7.47 -5.31
N SER A 111 4.47 -6.16 -5.44
CA SER A 111 5.53 -5.21 -5.07
C SER A 111 5.86 -5.29 -3.57
N TYR A 112 4.84 -5.39 -2.74
CA TYR A 112 5.02 -5.54 -1.28
C TYR A 112 5.73 -6.85 -0.95
N SER A 113 5.30 -7.97 -1.52
CA SER A 113 5.91 -9.29 -1.26
C SER A 113 7.33 -9.41 -1.85
N ALA A 114 7.62 -8.65 -2.90
CA ALA A 114 8.99 -8.59 -3.45
C ALA A 114 9.98 -7.88 -2.52
N THR A 115 9.49 -7.05 -1.59
CA THR A 115 10.33 -6.21 -0.72
C THR A 115 10.19 -6.52 0.78
N HIS A 116 9.17 -7.26 1.18
CA HIS A 116 8.88 -7.54 2.59
C HIS A 116 8.77 -9.04 2.88
N ASP A 117 9.11 -9.41 4.10
CA ASP A 117 8.93 -10.77 4.63
C ASP A 117 7.44 -10.98 4.98
N ALA A 118 6.86 -12.07 4.49
CA ALA A 118 5.42 -12.35 4.63
C ALA A 118 4.98 -12.59 6.07
N LEU A 119 5.89 -13.03 6.94
CA LEU A 119 5.57 -13.36 8.33
C LEU A 119 5.65 -12.14 9.25
N THR A 120 6.74 -11.40 9.15
CA THR A 120 7.06 -10.29 10.08
C THR A 120 6.72 -8.92 9.51
N HIS A 121 6.46 -8.82 8.22
CA HIS A 121 6.24 -7.57 7.46
C HIS A 121 7.45 -6.61 7.48
N LEU A 122 8.60 -7.04 7.98
CA LEU A 122 9.87 -6.33 7.85
C LEU A 122 10.38 -6.40 6.40
N ALA A 123 11.36 -5.59 6.08
CA ALA A 123 12.08 -5.76 4.81
C ALA A 123 12.58 -7.20 4.69
N ASN A 124 12.53 -7.77 3.50
CA ASN A 124 13.08 -9.09 3.23
C ASN A 124 14.58 -9.02 2.88
N ARG A 125 15.22 -10.17 2.70
CA ARG A 125 16.65 -10.28 2.35
C ARG A 125 17.00 -9.45 1.09
N ALA A 126 16.18 -9.55 0.04
CA ALA A 126 16.43 -8.85 -1.23
C ALA A 126 16.41 -7.33 -1.06
N SER A 127 15.44 -6.82 -0.32
CA SER A 127 15.34 -5.39 0.00
C SER A 127 16.53 -4.92 0.85
N PHE A 128 16.94 -5.73 1.84
CA PHE A 128 18.09 -5.44 2.70
C PHE A 128 19.39 -5.33 1.88
N GLU A 129 19.65 -6.32 1.03
CA GLU A 129 20.84 -6.35 0.18
C GLU A 129 20.89 -5.18 -0.80
N LYS A 130 19.75 -4.83 -1.38
CA LYS A 130 19.62 -3.68 -2.28
C LYS A 130 19.96 -2.37 -1.55
N GLN A 131 19.40 -2.15 -0.36
CA GLN A 131 19.65 -0.94 0.43
C GLN A 131 21.11 -0.89 0.92
N LEU A 132 21.67 -2.02 1.32
CA LEU A 132 23.09 -2.12 1.70
C LEU A 132 23.99 -1.71 0.52
N GLN A 133 23.74 -2.22 -0.68
CA GLN A 133 24.49 -1.85 -1.89
C GLN A 133 24.40 -0.35 -2.18
N GLN A 134 23.22 0.24 -2.07
CA GLN A 134 23.02 1.68 -2.26
C GLN A 134 23.85 2.51 -1.28
N ARG A 135 23.88 2.10 0.00
CA ARG A 135 24.68 2.79 1.04
C ARG A 135 26.18 2.64 0.76
N LEU A 136 26.64 1.47 0.31
CA LEU A 136 28.05 1.26 -0.01
C LEU A 136 28.51 2.16 -1.17
N GLN A 137 27.66 2.41 -2.15
CA GLN A 137 27.94 3.34 -3.24
C GLN A 137 28.06 4.78 -2.71
N THR A 138 27.15 5.21 -1.84
CA THR A 138 27.14 6.56 -1.27
C THR A 138 28.40 6.83 -0.41
N ILE A 139 28.91 5.83 0.33
CA ILE A 139 30.13 5.97 1.16
C ILE A 139 31.34 6.30 0.27
N GLN A 140 31.40 5.78 -0.94
CA GLN A 140 32.50 6.08 -1.87
C GLN A 140 32.52 7.56 -2.30
N GLU A 141 31.35 8.19 -2.33
CA GLU A 141 31.22 9.60 -2.74
C GLU A 141 31.38 10.58 -1.56
N SER A 142 30.93 10.17 -0.38
CA SER A 142 30.97 11.02 0.83
C SER A 142 31.17 10.12 2.07
N PRO A 143 32.34 10.18 2.71
CA PRO A 143 32.61 9.31 3.87
C PRO A 143 31.62 9.56 5.01
N GLN A 144 30.82 8.57 5.29
CA GLN A 144 29.86 8.54 6.40
C GLN A 144 30.01 7.23 7.15
N HIS A 145 29.70 7.23 8.42
CA HIS A 145 29.72 6.04 9.23
C HIS A 145 28.36 5.38 9.24
N HIS A 146 28.30 4.12 8.87
CA HIS A 146 27.10 3.28 8.95
C HIS A 146 27.44 2.03 9.74
N ALA A 147 26.47 1.45 10.42
CA ALA A 147 26.67 0.17 11.10
C ALA A 147 25.78 -0.90 10.46
N LEU A 148 26.37 -2.07 10.28
CA LEU A 148 25.70 -3.26 9.79
C LEU A 148 25.74 -4.31 10.92
N VAL A 149 24.57 -4.84 11.28
CA VAL A 149 24.43 -5.79 12.39
C VAL A 149 23.65 -7.02 11.88
N PHE A 150 24.13 -8.20 12.21
CA PHE A 150 23.42 -9.44 12.04
C PHE A 150 22.96 -9.95 13.41
N ILE A 151 21.70 -10.36 13.47
CA ILE A 151 21.04 -10.82 14.71
C ILE A 151 20.52 -12.22 14.46
N ASP A 152 20.80 -13.14 15.36
CA ASP A 152 20.31 -14.51 15.34
C ASP A 152 19.63 -14.79 16.70
N LEU A 153 18.46 -15.43 16.68
CA LEU A 153 17.69 -15.69 17.89
C LEU A 153 18.11 -17.00 18.55
N ASP A 154 18.84 -16.91 19.65
CA ASP A 154 19.25 -18.07 20.42
C ASP A 154 18.07 -18.94 20.83
N ARG A 155 18.21 -20.26 20.60
CA ARG A 155 17.23 -21.29 21.00
C ARG A 155 15.86 -21.20 20.32
N PHE A 156 15.74 -20.46 19.20
CA PHE A 156 14.49 -20.39 18.46
C PHE A 156 13.97 -21.78 18.04
N LYS A 157 14.88 -22.67 17.63
CA LYS A 157 14.53 -24.05 17.32
C LYS A 157 13.89 -24.77 18.52
N ALA A 158 14.36 -24.55 19.74
CA ALA A 158 13.77 -25.16 20.95
C ALA A 158 12.31 -24.69 21.17
N VAL A 159 11.98 -23.46 20.81
CA VAL A 159 10.59 -22.95 20.86
C VAL A 159 9.73 -23.74 19.86
N ASN A 160 10.19 -23.90 18.63
CA ASN A 160 9.47 -24.68 17.62
C ASN A 160 9.28 -26.13 18.05
N ASP A 161 10.32 -26.75 18.58
CA ASP A 161 10.29 -28.17 18.99
C ASP A 161 9.35 -28.40 20.20
N SER A 162 9.25 -27.41 21.11
CA SER A 162 8.44 -27.54 22.33
C SER A 162 6.99 -27.05 22.16
N ALA A 163 6.76 -25.99 21.39
CA ALA A 163 5.46 -25.32 21.29
C ALA A 163 4.87 -25.30 19.85
N GLY A 164 5.61 -25.84 18.90
CA GLY A 164 5.20 -25.93 17.49
C GLY A 164 5.50 -24.68 16.68
N HIS A 165 5.50 -24.83 15.35
CA HIS A 165 5.85 -23.76 14.41
C HIS A 165 4.96 -22.51 14.53
N ALA A 166 3.68 -22.70 14.86
CA ALA A 166 2.75 -21.57 15.04
C ALA A 166 3.19 -20.65 16.21
N ALA A 167 3.76 -21.24 17.28
CA ALA A 167 4.31 -20.47 18.41
C ALA A 167 5.59 -19.76 18.00
N GLY A 168 6.46 -20.43 17.25
CA GLY A 168 7.66 -19.79 16.69
C GLY A 168 7.35 -18.61 15.77
N ASP A 169 6.36 -18.79 14.89
CA ASP A 169 5.87 -17.72 14.00
C ASP A 169 5.32 -16.52 14.80
N ALA A 170 4.57 -16.77 15.87
CA ALA A 170 4.06 -15.72 16.75
C ALA A 170 5.22 -14.98 17.43
N LEU A 171 6.20 -15.73 17.97
CA LEU A 171 7.40 -15.14 18.59
C LEU A 171 8.16 -14.25 17.61
N LEU A 172 8.37 -14.70 16.38
CA LEU A 172 9.07 -13.92 15.35
C LEU A 172 8.34 -12.60 15.05
N ARG A 173 6.99 -12.62 14.94
CA ARG A 173 6.19 -11.39 14.72
C ARG A 173 6.32 -10.42 15.89
N GLU A 174 6.24 -10.93 17.11
CA GLU A 174 6.29 -10.11 18.33
C GLU A 174 7.69 -9.50 18.53
N LEU A 175 8.76 -10.28 18.35
CA LEU A 175 10.13 -9.78 18.43
C LEU A 175 10.45 -8.79 17.30
N ALA A 176 9.97 -9.03 16.08
CA ALA A 176 10.12 -8.10 14.96
C ALA A 176 9.48 -6.74 15.29
N SER A 177 8.26 -6.77 15.82
CA SER A 177 7.53 -5.55 16.23
C SER A 177 8.24 -4.83 17.37
N LEU A 178 8.72 -5.58 18.38
CA LEU A 178 9.48 -5.04 19.51
C LEU A 178 10.76 -4.34 19.02
N MET A 179 11.57 -5.04 18.25
CA MET A 179 12.83 -4.49 17.71
C MET A 179 12.57 -3.24 16.86
N LEU A 180 11.57 -3.30 15.97
CA LEU A 180 11.22 -2.19 15.09
C LEU A 180 10.78 -0.95 15.88
N SER A 181 10.03 -1.13 16.98
CA SER A 181 9.57 -0.02 17.84
C SER A 181 10.71 0.74 18.53
N MET A 182 11.90 0.14 18.62
CA MET A 182 13.07 0.72 19.28
C MET A 182 13.99 1.47 18.31
N LEU A 183 13.70 1.41 17.01
CA LEU A 183 14.51 1.98 15.93
C LEU A 183 13.90 3.28 15.41
N ARG A 184 14.74 4.17 14.89
CA ARG A 184 14.29 5.42 14.25
C ARG A 184 13.88 5.15 12.77
N SER A 185 13.17 6.08 12.19
CA SER A 185 12.63 5.97 10.81
C SER A 185 13.69 5.77 9.73
N GLY A 186 14.93 6.17 9.99
CA GLY A 186 16.05 5.99 9.04
C GLY A 186 16.74 4.64 9.13
N ASP A 187 16.53 3.88 10.20
CA ASP A 187 17.13 2.57 10.41
C ASP A 187 16.35 1.51 9.63
N LEU A 188 17.04 0.48 9.15
CA LEU A 188 16.41 -0.61 8.40
C LEU A 188 16.57 -1.92 9.16
N LEU A 189 15.47 -2.49 9.60
CA LEU A 189 15.41 -3.84 10.14
C LEU A 189 14.80 -4.77 9.09
N ALA A 190 15.45 -5.90 8.85
CA ALA A 190 15.02 -6.89 7.87
C ALA A 190 15.04 -8.28 8.48
N ARG A 191 14.18 -9.17 8.00
CA ARG A 191 14.30 -10.60 8.26
C ARG A 191 14.98 -11.26 7.07
N LEU A 192 16.10 -11.91 7.33
CA LEU A 192 16.93 -12.53 6.29
C LEU A 192 16.51 -13.96 5.99
N GLY A 193 15.83 -14.61 6.94
CA GLY A 193 15.26 -15.95 6.82
C GLY A 193 15.33 -16.67 8.17
N GLY A 194 14.44 -17.62 8.38
CA GLY A 194 14.42 -18.37 9.64
C GLY A 194 14.32 -17.43 10.85
N ASP A 195 15.32 -17.51 11.71
CA ASP A 195 15.48 -16.71 12.92
C ASP A 195 16.55 -15.60 12.79
N GLU A 196 17.04 -15.37 11.57
CA GLU A 196 18.08 -14.38 11.27
C GLU A 196 17.47 -13.03 10.87
N PHE A 197 17.99 -11.95 11.46
CA PHE A 197 17.62 -10.56 11.15
C PHE A 197 18.88 -9.77 10.76
N GLY A 198 18.68 -8.76 9.91
CA GLY A 198 19.70 -7.79 9.54
C GLY A 198 19.26 -6.40 9.96
N LEU A 199 20.19 -5.61 10.50
CA LEU A 199 19.93 -4.23 10.89
C LEU A 199 20.98 -3.32 10.25
N LEU A 200 20.53 -2.32 9.52
CA LEU A 200 21.38 -1.30 8.91
C LEU A 200 21.07 0.05 9.56
N LEU A 201 22.10 0.65 10.16
CA LEU A 201 22.01 1.91 10.90
C LEU A 201 22.78 2.98 10.12
N PRO A 202 22.11 3.81 9.31
CA PRO A 202 22.78 4.91 8.61
C PRO A 202 23.23 6.01 9.59
N ASP A 203 24.30 6.70 9.23
CA ASP A 203 24.86 7.83 9.99
C ASP A 203 25.01 7.48 11.48
N CYS A 204 25.66 6.34 11.73
CA CYS A 204 25.78 5.75 13.04
C CYS A 204 27.24 5.33 13.31
N ASN A 205 27.87 5.95 14.27
CA ASN A 205 29.22 5.57 14.68
C ASN A 205 29.20 4.32 15.57
N SER A 206 30.37 3.77 15.85
CA SER A 206 30.51 2.51 16.57
C SER A 206 29.92 2.55 18.00
N ASP A 207 30.02 3.66 18.70
CA ASP A 207 29.49 3.78 20.06
C ASP A 207 27.97 3.81 20.10
N SER A 208 27.37 4.58 19.16
CA SER A 208 25.91 4.64 18.97
C SER A 208 25.36 3.29 18.54
N ALA A 209 26.04 2.60 17.61
CA ALA A 209 25.64 1.28 17.16
C ALA A 209 25.66 0.28 18.33
N ARG A 210 26.73 0.28 19.11
CA ARG A 210 26.87 -0.59 20.30
C ARG A 210 25.72 -0.34 21.28
N PHE A 211 25.38 0.92 21.54
CA PHE A 211 24.30 1.30 22.45
C PHE A 211 22.95 0.75 21.94
N ILE A 212 22.65 0.95 20.66
CA ILE A 212 21.40 0.47 20.04
C ILE A 212 21.31 -1.06 20.13
N VAL A 213 22.39 -1.76 19.76
CA VAL A 213 22.44 -3.22 19.76
C VAL A 213 22.27 -3.76 21.20
N THR A 214 22.94 -3.16 22.19
CA THR A 214 22.80 -3.57 23.60
C THR A 214 21.36 -3.42 24.08
N ARG A 215 20.69 -2.32 23.72
CA ARG A 215 19.27 -2.10 24.05
C ARG A 215 18.38 -3.17 23.42
N LEU A 216 18.63 -3.50 22.15
CA LEU A 216 17.87 -4.54 21.44
C LEU A 216 18.07 -5.92 22.09
N ILE A 217 19.31 -6.29 22.38
CA ILE A 217 19.63 -7.57 23.04
C ILE A 217 18.91 -7.66 24.40
N ASN A 218 18.98 -6.62 25.21
CA ASN A 218 18.34 -6.60 26.54
C ASN A 218 16.81 -6.74 26.39
N ALA A 219 16.20 -6.01 25.47
CA ALA A 219 14.75 -6.07 25.23
C ALA A 219 14.31 -7.46 24.77
N VAL A 220 15.07 -8.08 23.87
CA VAL A 220 14.77 -9.45 23.37
C VAL A 220 14.94 -10.47 24.52
N ASN A 221 16.00 -10.36 25.32
CA ASN A 221 16.25 -11.28 26.44
C ASN A 221 15.21 -11.13 27.56
N GLU A 222 14.73 -9.93 27.81
CA GLU A 222 13.71 -9.65 28.82
C GLU A 222 12.28 -9.97 28.30
N TYR A 223 12.14 -10.23 27.01
CA TYR A 223 10.84 -10.48 26.41
C TYR A 223 10.27 -11.82 26.87
N HIS A 224 9.12 -11.77 27.53
CA HIS A 224 8.41 -12.96 28.03
C HIS A 224 7.32 -13.35 27.04
N PHE A 225 7.57 -14.41 26.32
CA PHE A 225 6.62 -14.95 25.35
C PHE A 225 5.62 -15.90 26.03
N UNK A 226 4.55 -15.61 26.15
CA UNK A 226 3.78 -16.21 26.62
C UNK A 226 3.24 -17.08 25.91
N VAL A 227 3.55 -18.09 25.71
CA VAL A 227 2.89 -19.18 24.98
C VAL A 227 1.49 -19.41 25.56
N GLY A 228 0.48 -19.17 24.79
CA GLY A 228 -0.91 -19.48 25.17
C GLY A 228 -1.87 -18.31 25.34
N ARG A 229 -1.47 -17.06 25.03
CA ARG A 229 -2.45 -15.98 24.89
C ARG A 229 -3.12 -16.07 23.50
N THR A 230 -4.17 -16.89 23.42
CA THR A 230 -5.15 -16.71 22.35
C THR A 230 -5.76 -15.31 22.53
N PRO A 231 -5.82 -14.46 21.51
CA PRO A 231 -6.55 -13.20 21.64
C PRO A 231 -7.96 -13.50 22.13
N ALA A 232 -8.29 -12.96 23.28
CA ALA A 232 -9.64 -13.12 23.84
C ALA A 232 -10.62 -12.51 22.83
N SER A 233 -11.35 -13.37 22.15
CA SER A 233 -12.52 -12.93 21.39
C SER A 233 -13.43 -12.21 22.40
N ASP A 234 -13.70 -10.95 22.13
CA ASP A 234 -14.61 -10.12 22.93
C ASP A 234 -16.02 -10.72 22.83
N ARG A 235 -16.26 -11.77 23.59
CA ARG A 235 -17.61 -12.26 23.83
C ARG A 235 -18.28 -11.35 24.87
N ARG A 236 -18.77 -10.24 24.42
CA ARG A 236 -19.79 -9.52 25.19
C ARG A 236 -21.03 -10.43 25.25
N GLN A 237 -21.13 -11.17 26.33
CA GLN A 237 -22.39 -11.80 26.69
C GLN A 237 -23.42 -10.71 26.94
N ARG A 238 -24.34 -10.54 26.02
CA ARG A 238 -25.62 -9.86 26.35
C ARG A 238 -26.34 -10.78 27.35
N ARG A 239 -26.33 -10.37 28.60
CA ARG A 239 -27.30 -10.91 29.57
C ARG A 239 -28.63 -10.26 29.25
N ASP A 240 -29.49 -11.02 28.64
CA ASP A 240 -30.90 -10.66 28.59
C ASP A 240 -31.45 -10.81 30.02
N HIS A 241 -31.72 -9.69 30.64
CA HIS A 241 -32.53 -9.63 31.85
C HIS A 241 -33.98 -9.66 31.39
N ASN A 242 -34.55 -10.86 31.39
CA ASN A 242 -35.99 -11.03 31.32
C ASN A 242 -36.46 -11.40 32.73
N ASP A 243 -37.04 -10.41 33.42
CA ASP A 243 -37.80 -10.69 34.63
C ASP A 243 -39.03 -9.81 34.69
N LYS A 244 -40.16 -10.47 34.57
CA LYS A 244 -41.57 -10.13 34.94
C LYS A 244 -42.21 -9.05 34.08
#